data_15541b9959c6382207c3d311ab87012c
#
_entry.id   15541b9959c6382207c3d311ab87012c
#
_cell.length_a   1.000
_cell.length_b   1.000
_cell.length_c   1.000
_cell.angle_alpha   90.00
_cell.angle_beta   90.00
_cell.angle_gamma   90.00
#
_symmetry.space_group_name_H-M   'P 1'
#
loop_
_entity.id
_entity.type
_entity.pdbx_description
1 polymer ?
#
loop_
_entity_poly.entity_id
_entity_poly.type
_entity_poly.pdbx_seq_one_letter_code
_entity_poly.pdbx_strand_id
1 'polypeptide(L)'
;LKRETKDEWECLVRPGKKLREGARVEFGGGILRAEILRTAEDGSRVVRFFYEGIFEEVLDRLGEMPLPPYITHKLRDRSRYNTVYAKHDGSAAAPTAGLHWTKPLLERVEEMGVEIARLTLHVGLGTFRPVKAERLEEHHMHSEYYRIPESEAEKMNRCKSKGGRLICTGTTSCRSIESAAEEDGRIPARSGWTDIFIYPGYRFRAMDGLITNFHLPESTLVMLVSAFAGREHILEAYAEAVRERYRFFS
;
A
#
# COMPACT_ATOMS: atom_id res chain seq x y z
N LEU A 1 12.96 -5.48 2.45
CA LEU A 1 12.09 -5.05 3.55
C LEU A 1 12.70 -3.90 4.33
N LYS A 2 13.86 -4.14 4.95
CA LYS A 2 14.51 -3.17 5.83
C LYS A 2 16.01 -3.26 5.64
N ARG A 3 16.68 -2.10 5.59
CA ARG A 3 18.13 -2.02 5.64
C ARG A 3 18.58 -2.12 7.10
N GLU A 4 19.45 -3.08 7.43
CA GLU A 4 20.00 -3.25 8.76
C GLU A 4 21.36 -2.55 8.91
N THR A 5 22.23 -2.71 7.90
CA THR A 5 23.52 -2.02 7.81
C THR A 5 23.74 -1.46 6.41
N LYS A 6 24.94 -0.97 6.10
CA LYS A 6 25.26 -0.49 4.76
C LYS A 6 24.97 -1.53 3.68
N ASP A 7 25.33 -2.79 3.93
CA ASP A 7 25.29 -3.87 2.95
C ASP A 7 24.39 -5.04 3.35
N GLU A 8 23.70 -4.96 4.50
CA GLU A 8 22.81 -6.01 5.00
C GLU A 8 21.37 -5.55 5.02
N TRP A 9 20.50 -6.40 4.49
CA TRP A 9 19.08 -6.11 4.37
C TRP A 9 18.25 -7.31 4.79
N GLU A 10 17.15 -7.03 5.44
CA GLU A 10 16.08 -7.99 5.60
C GLU A 10 15.30 -8.11 4.30
N CYS A 11 15.21 -9.33 3.76
CA CYS A 11 14.65 -9.61 2.45
C CYS A 11 13.64 -10.77 2.48
N LEU A 12 12.62 -10.69 1.64
CA LEU A 12 11.88 -11.89 1.26
C LEU A 12 12.63 -12.65 0.17
N VAL A 13 12.67 -13.96 0.30
CA VAL A 13 13.37 -14.81 -0.66
C VAL A 13 12.47 -15.93 -1.19
N ARG A 14 12.65 -16.27 -2.46
CA ARG A 14 11.93 -17.37 -3.09
C ARG A 14 12.86 -18.16 -4.03
N PRO A 15 12.91 -19.48 -3.96
CA PRO A 15 12.25 -20.37 -2.99
C PRO A 15 12.99 -20.42 -1.63
N GLY A 16 12.25 -20.21 -0.53
CA GLY A 16 12.83 -20.16 0.81
C GLY A 16 13.57 -21.46 1.23
N LYS A 17 13.13 -22.63 0.73
CA LYS A 17 13.75 -23.93 1.02
C LYS A 17 15.19 -24.06 0.50
N LYS A 18 15.53 -23.37 -0.59
CA LYS A 18 16.86 -23.40 -1.21
C LYS A 18 17.79 -22.30 -0.66
N LEU A 19 17.21 -21.21 -0.16
CA LEU A 19 17.92 -20.02 0.31
C LEU A 19 18.03 -20.06 1.84
N ARG A 20 18.88 -20.99 2.31
CA ARG A 20 19.21 -21.17 3.73
C ARG A 20 20.46 -20.37 4.08
N GLU A 21 20.77 -20.28 5.35
CA GLU A 21 21.99 -19.66 5.87
C GLU A 21 23.22 -20.20 5.14
N GLY A 22 24.13 -19.31 4.74
CA GLY A 22 25.30 -19.61 3.92
C GLY A 22 25.04 -19.76 2.42
N ALA A 23 23.78 -19.76 1.96
CA ALA A 23 23.49 -19.81 0.54
C ALA A 23 23.93 -18.53 -0.16
N ARG A 24 24.51 -18.67 -1.36
CA ARG A 24 24.96 -17.56 -2.20
C ARG A 24 24.11 -17.46 -3.47
N VAL A 25 23.86 -16.25 -3.88
CA VAL A 25 23.07 -15.92 -5.09
C VAL A 25 23.80 -14.87 -5.91
N GLU A 26 23.75 -15.00 -7.21
CA GLU A 26 24.29 -14.02 -8.15
C GLU A 26 23.18 -13.45 -9.03
N PHE A 27 23.27 -12.15 -9.30
CA PHE A 27 22.37 -11.41 -10.16
C PHE A 27 23.16 -10.69 -11.26
N GLY A 28 22.59 -10.62 -12.46
CA GLY A 28 23.17 -9.87 -13.58
C GLY A 28 24.55 -10.34 -13.99
N GLY A 29 24.86 -11.66 -13.92
CA GLY A 29 26.17 -12.18 -14.26
C GLY A 29 27.27 -11.77 -13.28
N GLY A 30 26.94 -11.67 -11.99
CA GLY A 30 27.90 -11.35 -10.92
C GLY A 30 28.04 -9.88 -10.56
N ILE A 31 27.26 -8.99 -11.21
CA ILE A 31 27.22 -7.54 -10.88
C ILE A 31 26.79 -7.32 -9.43
N LEU A 32 25.83 -8.12 -8.96
CA LEU A 32 25.38 -8.15 -7.58
C LEU A 32 25.47 -9.59 -7.08
N ARG A 33 26.12 -9.79 -5.95
CA ARG A 33 26.14 -11.08 -5.25
C ARG A 33 25.50 -10.91 -3.87
N ALA A 34 24.92 -11.98 -3.37
CA ALA A 34 24.24 -11.98 -2.09
C ALA A 34 24.57 -13.26 -1.30
N GLU A 35 24.68 -13.16 0.01
CA GLU A 35 24.83 -14.26 0.94
C GLU A 35 23.75 -14.18 2.01
N ILE A 36 23.08 -15.30 2.24
CA ILE A 36 22.05 -15.41 3.29
C ILE A 36 22.77 -15.57 4.63
N LEU A 37 22.63 -14.60 5.52
CA LEU A 37 23.30 -14.63 6.83
C LEU A 37 22.51 -15.42 7.86
N ARG A 38 21.19 -15.18 7.93
CA ARG A 38 20.29 -15.82 8.90
C ARG A 38 18.82 -15.76 8.45
N THR A 39 18.01 -16.61 9.04
CA THR A 39 16.54 -16.54 8.90
C THR A 39 15.98 -15.79 10.10
N ALA A 40 15.09 -14.81 9.85
CA ALA A 40 14.36 -14.11 10.89
C ALA A 40 13.10 -14.92 11.32
N GLU A 41 12.49 -14.54 12.45
CA GLU A 41 11.34 -15.25 13.04
C GLU A 41 10.11 -15.30 12.14
N ASP A 42 9.90 -14.25 11.34
CA ASP A 42 8.79 -14.15 10.37
C ASP A 42 9.04 -14.92 9.07
N GLY A 43 10.21 -15.57 8.94
CA GLY A 43 10.62 -16.32 7.76
C GLY A 43 11.35 -15.48 6.70
N SER A 44 11.54 -14.19 6.90
CA SER A 44 12.42 -13.36 6.08
C SER A 44 13.90 -13.79 6.24
N ARG A 45 14.77 -13.25 5.43
CA ARG A 45 16.23 -13.52 5.47
C ARG A 45 16.98 -12.22 5.66
N VAL A 46 17.99 -12.25 6.51
CA VAL A 46 19.01 -11.22 6.50
C VAL A 46 20.06 -11.61 5.47
N VAL A 47 20.27 -10.72 4.52
CA VAL A 47 21.08 -10.93 3.33
C VAL A 47 22.14 -9.87 3.26
N ARG A 48 23.39 -10.29 3.08
CA ARG A 48 24.50 -9.38 2.79
C ARG A 48 24.74 -9.32 1.30
N PHE A 49 24.80 -8.11 0.78
CA PHE A 49 25.07 -7.84 -0.64
C PHE A 49 26.52 -7.45 -0.87
N PHE A 50 27.05 -7.92 -2.00
CA PHE A 50 28.41 -7.60 -2.49
C PHE A 50 28.27 -7.01 -3.88
N TYR A 51 28.75 -5.79 -4.07
CA TYR A 51 28.62 -5.01 -5.29
C TYR A 51 29.74 -3.99 -5.39
N GLU A 52 29.93 -3.41 -6.56
CA GLU A 52 30.82 -2.28 -6.80
C GLU A 52 30.00 -1.02 -7.10
N GLY A 53 30.43 0.12 -6.56
CA GLY A 53 29.78 1.42 -6.76
C GLY A 53 28.66 1.71 -5.78
N ILE A 54 27.56 2.30 -6.26
CA ILE A 54 26.41 2.73 -5.48
C ILE A 54 25.34 1.63 -5.55
N PHE A 55 24.91 1.14 -4.39
CA PHE A 55 23.93 0.03 -4.30
C PHE A 55 22.62 0.33 -5.01
N GLU A 56 22.12 1.53 -4.85
CA GLU A 56 20.89 2.01 -5.47
C GLU A 56 20.97 1.96 -7.00
N GLU A 57 22.09 2.35 -7.59
CA GLU A 57 22.32 2.27 -9.06
C GLU A 57 22.37 0.82 -9.54
N VAL A 58 22.98 -0.07 -8.74
CA VAL A 58 23.00 -1.52 -9.03
C VAL A 58 21.59 -2.09 -8.99
N LEU A 59 20.78 -1.70 -8.00
CA LEU A 59 19.38 -2.11 -7.90
C LEU A 59 18.55 -1.58 -9.06
N ASP A 60 18.73 -0.33 -9.48
CA ASP A 60 18.03 0.25 -10.63
C ASP A 60 18.34 -0.48 -11.93
N ARG A 61 19.58 -0.94 -12.08
CA ARG A 61 20.01 -1.70 -13.24
C ARG A 61 19.49 -3.13 -13.28
N LEU A 62 19.44 -3.81 -12.14
CA LEU A 62 19.14 -5.25 -12.03
C LEU A 62 17.71 -5.51 -11.52
N GLY A 63 17.16 -4.59 -10.73
CA GLY A 63 15.88 -4.76 -10.07
C GLY A 63 14.70 -4.78 -11.05
N GLU A 64 13.68 -5.51 -10.69
CA GLU A 64 12.37 -5.47 -11.34
C GLU A 64 11.36 -4.84 -10.38
N MET A 65 10.35 -4.14 -10.94
CA MET A 65 9.26 -3.60 -10.14
C MET A 65 8.54 -4.75 -9.40
N PRO A 66 8.43 -4.70 -8.06
CA PRO A 66 7.68 -5.70 -7.31
C PRO A 66 6.20 -5.56 -7.66
N LEU A 67 5.67 -6.54 -8.39
CA LEU A 67 4.26 -6.58 -8.78
C LEU A 67 3.49 -7.54 -7.87
N PRO A 68 2.21 -7.28 -7.63
CA PRO A 68 1.33 -8.25 -6.99
C PRO A 68 1.32 -9.59 -7.75
N PRO A 69 1.12 -10.72 -7.05
CA PRO A 69 1.22 -12.05 -7.67
C PRO A 69 0.25 -12.31 -8.83
N TYR A 70 -0.86 -11.57 -8.89
CA TYR A 70 -1.85 -11.69 -9.97
C TYR A 70 -1.43 -10.97 -11.26
N ILE A 71 -0.41 -10.11 -11.22
CA ILE A 71 0.18 -9.50 -12.42
C ILE A 71 1.32 -10.39 -12.90
N THR A 72 1.05 -11.19 -13.91
CA THR A 72 2.00 -12.18 -14.45
C THR A 72 2.83 -11.65 -15.62
N HIS A 73 2.40 -10.57 -16.26
CA HIS A 73 3.12 -9.97 -17.37
C HIS A 73 4.20 -9.01 -16.88
N LYS A 74 5.40 -9.10 -17.45
CA LYS A 74 6.45 -8.11 -17.24
C LYS A 74 6.00 -6.74 -17.76
N LEU A 75 6.15 -5.73 -16.95
CA LEU A 75 5.93 -4.36 -17.37
C LEU A 75 7.04 -3.93 -18.35
N ARG A 76 6.66 -3.45 -19.52
CA ARG A 76 7.59 -2.80 -20.45
C ARG A 76 8.03 -1.43 -19.94
N ASP A 77 7.13 -0.74 -19.25
CA ASP A 77 7.33 0.54 -18.62
C ASP A 77 7.06 0.44 -17.12
N ARG A 78 8.11 0.54 -16.31
CA ARG A 78 8.04 0.44 -14.84
C ARG A 78 7.19 1.55 -14.23
N SER A 79 7.13 2.73 -14.85
CA SER A 79 6.36 3.87 -14.35
C SER A 79 4.85 3.59 -14.32
N ARG A 80 4.37 2.63 -15.11
CA ARG A 80 2.95 2.24 -15.17
C ARG A 80 2.42 1.65 -13.86
N TYR A 81 3.29 1.10 -13.02
CA TYR A 81 2.91 0.61 -11.69
C TYR A 81 3.33 1.59 -10.59
N ASN A 82 3.17 2.87 -10.87
CA ASN A 82 3.32 3.93 -9.89
C ASN A 82 2.32 5.06 -10.18
N THR A 83 1.94 5.80 -9.15
CA THR A 83 1.03 6.94 -9.33
C THR A 83 1.78 8.14 -9.88
N VAL A 84 1.08 9.00 -10.64
CA VAL A 84 1.64 10.25 -11.19
C VAL A 84 2.02 11.27 -10.10
N TYR A 85 1.63 11.00 -8.86
CA TYR A 85 1.92 11.83 -7.68
C TYR A 85 2.82 11.14 -6.65
N ALA A 86 3.42 10.00 -6.96
CA ALA A 86 4.40 9.35 -6.10
C ALA A 86 5.58 10.29 -5.84
N LYS A 87 5.98 10.43 -4.57
CA LYS A 87 7.01 11.39 -4.15
C LYS A 87 8.05 10.80 -3.22
N HIS A 88 7.68 9.85 -2.38
CA HIS A 88 8.54 9.29 -1.36
C HIS A 88 8.67 7.79 -1.56
N ASP A 89 9.91 7.33 -1.72
CA ASP A 89 10.23 5.90 -1.81
C ASP A 89 10.05 5.22 -0.45
N GLY A 90 9.85 3.89 -0.46
CA GLY A 90 9.75 3.09 0.76
C GLY A 90 8.50 2.21 0.86
N SER A 91 7.61 2.25 -0.14
CA SER A 91 6.44 1.39 -0.20
C SER A 91 6.70 0.18 -1.11
N ALA A 92 6.33 -1.01 -0.64
CA ALA A 92 6.40 -2.24 -1.44
C ALA A 92 5.22 -2.41 -2.41
N ALA A 93 4.16 -1.63 -2.25
CA ALA A 93 2.98 -1.67 -3.09
C ALA A 93 2.53 -0.26 -3.49
N ALA A 94 2.14 -0.10 -4.75
CA ALA A 94 1.50 1.13 -5.21
C ALA A 94 0.05 1.23 -4.70
N PRO A 95 -0.48 2.44 -4.44
CA PRO A 95 -1.90 2.64 -4.15
C PRO A 95 -2.70 2.49 -5.45
N THR A 96 -3.15 1.27 -5.73
CA THR A 96 -3.64 0.85 -7.05
C THR A 96 -4.86 1.63 -7.55
N ALA A 97 -5.74 2.11 -6.68
CA ALA A 97 -6.80 3.04 -7.07
C ALA A 97 -6.24 4.37 -7.61
N GLY A 98 -5.06 4.77 -7.13
CA GLY A 98 -4.37 5.97 -7.60
C GLY A 98 -3.76 5.85 -8.99
N LEU A 99 -3.56 4.63 -9.52
CA LEU A 99 -3.02 4.42 -10.87
C LEU A 99 -3.96 4.91 -11.98
N HIS A 100 -5.24 5.08 -11.69
CA HIS A 100 -6.24 5.59 -12.63
C HIS A 100 -6.18 7.11 -12.80
N TRP A 101 -5.53 7.83 -11.89
CA TRP A 101 -5.34 9.27 -12.00
C TRP A 101 -4.24 9.62 -13.01
N THR A 102 -4.52 10.59 -13.86
CA THR A 102 -3.54 11.21 -14.75
C THR A 102 -3.33 12.66 -14.32
N LYS A 103 -2.21 13.26 -14.69
CA LYS A 103 -1.96 14.68 -14.38
C LYS A 103 -3.09 15.59 -14.92
N PRO A 104 -3.51 15.47 -16.22
CA PRO A 104 -4.61 16.28 -16.73
C PRO A 104 -5.93 16.06 -15.98
N LEU A 105 -6.22 14.84 -15.50
CA LEU A 105 -7.43 14.58 -14.73
C LEU A 105 -7.37 15.24 -13.34
N LEU A 106 -6.20 15.23 -12.67
CA LEU A 106 -6.01 15.93 -11.41
C LEU A 106 -6.17 17.45 -11.57
N GLU A 107 -5.55 18.01 -12.62
CA GLU A 107 -5.68 19.43 -12.98
C GLU A 107 -7.17 19.79 -13.21
N ARG A 108 -7.90 18.96 -13.94
CA ARG A 108 -9.33 19.18 -14.20
C ARG A 108 -10.16 19.16 -12.91
N VAL A 109 -9.84 18.29 -11.98
CA VAL A 109 -10.51 18.22 -10.66
C VAL A 109 -10.23 19.50 -9.86
N GLU A 110 -8.98 19.99 -9.87
CA GLU A 110 -8.61 21.24 -9.20
C GLU A 110 -9.29 22.46 -9.83
N GLU A 111 -9.41 22.52 -11.17
CA GLU A 111 -10.17 23.55 -11.91
C GLU A 111 -11.66 23.59 -11.51
N MET A 112 -12.23 22.45 -11.12
CA MET A 112 -13.60 22.36 -10.61
C MET A 112 -13.75 22.87 -9.17
N GLY A 113 -12.67 23.36 -8.55
CA GLY A 113 -12.66 23.89 -7.19
C GLY A 113 -12.50 22.81 -6.10
N VAL A 114 -12.09 21.59 -6.45
CA VAL A 114 -11.81 20.54 -5.49
C VAL A 114 -10.37 20.65 -5.03
N GLU A 115 -10.14 20.76 -3.72
CA GLU A 115 -8.81 20.75 -3.14
C GLU A 115 -8.26 19.31 -3.05
N ILE A 116 -7.02 19.09 -3.48
CA ILE A 116 -6.35 17.79 -3.38
C ILE A 116 -5.40 17.82 -2.19
N ALA A 117 -5.65 16.96 -1.20
CA ALA A 117 -4.75 16.71 -0.08
C ALA A 117 -3.92 15.45 -0.33
N ARG A 118 -2.63 15.50 -0.01
CA ARG A 118 -1.67 14.42 -0.25
C ARG A 118 -1.07 13.93 1.05
N LEU A 119 -1.07 12.64 1.24
CA LEU A 119 -0.47 11.98 2.40
C LEU A 119 0.43 10.82 1.94
N THR A 120 1.25 10.31 2.84
CA THR A 120 2.13 9.17 2.58
C THR A 120 1.74 8.01 3.47
N LEU A 121 1.64 6.81 2.88
CA LEU A 121 1.61 5.53 3.61
C LEU A 121 2.64 4.60 2.96
N HIS A 122 3.55 4.07 3.75
CA HIS A 122 4.48 3.04 3.30
C HIS A 122 3.86 1.66 3.53
N VAL A 123 3.28 1.12 2.47
CA VAL A 123 2.63 -0.19 2.49
C VAL A 123 3.68 -1.28 2.49
N GLY A 124 3.66 -2.12 3.51
CA GLY A 124 4.51 -3.30 3.61
C GLY A 124 4.04 -4.46 2.73
N LEU A 125 4.94 -5.43 2.49
CA LEU A 125 4.62 -6.64 1.71
C LEU A 125 3.56 -7.53 2.37
N GLY A 126 3.28 -7.32 3.65
CA GLY A 126 2.23 -8.04 4.38
C GLY A 126 0.83 -7.86 3.81
N THR A 127 0.56 -6.74 3.15
CA THR A 127 -0.74 -6.43 2.52
C THR A 127 -1.15 -7.45 1.44
N PHE A 128 -0.19 -8.16 0.86
CA PHE A 128 -0.47 -9.22 -0.13
C PHE A 128 -0.65 -10.60 0.49
N ARG A 129 -0.56 -10.74 1.81
CA ARG A 129 -0.79 -12.02 2.48
C ARG A 129 -2.30 -12.22 2.70
N PRO A 130 -2.86 -13.39 2.34
CA PRO A 130 -4.27 -13.69 2.62
C PRO A 130 -4.52 -13.74 4.13
N VAL A 131 -5.74 -13.39 4.53
CA VAL A 131 -6.21 -13.55 5.91
C VAL A 131 -6.18 -15.04 6.24
N LYS A 132 -5.48 -15.42 7.31
CA LYS A 132 -5.37 -16.81 7.77
C LYS A 132 -6.18 -17.08 9.05
N ALA A 133 -6.61 -16.02 9.73
CA ALA A 133 -7.37 -16.13 10.96
C ALA A 133 -8.81 -16.58 10.64
N GLU A 134 -9.32 -17.56 11.39
CA GLU A 134 -10.72 -17.98 11.30
C GLU A 134 -11.66 -16.98 11.99
N ARG A 135 -11.16 -16.22 12.95
CA ARG A 135 -11.90 -15.19 13.70
C ARG A 135 -11.29 -13.83 13.44
N LEU A 136 -12.13 -12.82 13.28
CA LEU A 136 -11.70 -11.44 12.99
C LEU A 136 -10.83 -10.85 14.11
N GLU A 137 -11.13 -11.19 15.36
CA GLU A 137 -10.41 -10.71 16.54
C GLU A 137 -8.97 -11.24 16.62
N GLU A 138 -8.70 -12.35 15.95
CA GLU A 138 -7.37 -12.99 15.90
C GLU A 138 -6.52 -12.48 14.74
N HIS A 139 -7.11 -11.64 13.86
CA HIS A 139 -6.38 -11.09 12.71
C HIS A 139 -5.57 -9.87 13.13
N HIS A 140 -4.25 -9.98 13.06
CA HIS A 140 -3.33 -8.87 13.25
C HIS A 140 -2.95 -8.25 11.92
N MET A 141 -3.30 -6.98 11.76
CA MET A 141 -2.83 -6.19 10.61
C MET A 141 -1.35 -5.87 10.76
N HIS A 142 -0.65 -5.89 9.63
CA HIS A 142 0.74 -5.41 9.61
C HIS A 142 0.77 -3.91 9.88
N SER A 143 1.75 -3.51 10.71
CA SER A 143 1.98 -2.10 11.00
C SER A 143 2.61 -1.42 9.79
N GLU A 144 2.06 -0.27 9.39
CA GLU A 144 2.47 0.53 8.23
C GLU A 144 2.70 1.98 8.67
N TYR A 145 3.78 2.57 8.18
CA TYR A 145 4.11 3.95 8.53
C TYR A 145 3.33 4.93 7.67
N TYR A 146 2.66 5.90 8.30
CA TYR A 146 1.97 6.98 7.60
C TYR A 146 2.46 8.36 8.03
N ARG A 147 2.27 9.33 7.14
CA ARG A 147 2.57 10.74 7.38
C ARG A 147 1.50 11.62 6.76
N ILE A 148 0.94 12.52 7.57
CA ILE A 148 0.04 13.59 7.16
C ILE A 148 0.76 14.92 7.44
N PRO A 149 1.22 15.65 6.40
CA PRO A 149 1.83 16.97 6.56
C PRO A 149 0.84 18.00 7.12
N GLU A 150 1.35 19.02 7.78
CA GLU A 150 0.53 20.08 8.41
C GLU A 150 -0.37 20.78 7.38
N SER A 151 0.19 21.22 6.26
CA SER A 151 -0.57 21.86 5.19
C SER A 151 -1.72 21.01 4.64
N GLU A 152 -1.54 19.69 4.61
CA GLU A 152 -2.56 18.75 4.11
C GLU A 152 -3.63 18.50 5.19
N ALA A 153 -3.24 18.41 6.45
CA ALA A 153 -4.17 18.32 7.57
C ALA A 153 -5.06 19.58 7.65
N GLU A 154 -4.47 20.76 7.49
CA GLU A 154 -5.21 22.03 7.45
C GLU A 154 -6.21 22.10 6.31
N LYS A 155 -5.85 21.64 5.08
CA LYS A 155 -6.79 21.54 3.95
C LYS A 155 -7.99 20.67 4.28
N MET A 156 -7.75 19.47 4.82
CA MET A 156 -8.80 18.53 5.17
C MET A 156 -9.73 19.10 6.26
N ASN A 157 -9.17 19.65 7.33
CA ASN A 157 -9.94 20.25 8.42
C ASN A 157 -10.74 21.48 7.95
N ARG A 158 -10.14 22.33 7.11
CA ARG A 158 -10.85 23.48 6.50
C ARG A 158 -12.01 23.04 5.61
N CYS A 159 -11.84 21.94 4.85
CA CYS A 159 -12.92 21.35 4.07
C CYS A 159 -14.08 20.92 4.99
N LYS A 160 -13.78 20.15 6.04
CA LYS A 160 -14.81 19.67 7.00
C LYS A 160 -15.50 20.83 7.71
N SER A 161 -14.78 21.85 8.16
CA SER A 161 -15.38 23.02 8.85
C SER A 161 -16.34 23.84 7.98
N LYS A 162 -16.19 23.77 6.66
CA LYS A 162 -17.10 24.38 5.68
C LYS A 162 -18.25 23.46 5.24
N GLY A 163 -18.43 22.30 5.87
CA GLY A 163 -19.43 21.29 5.48
C GLY A 163 -19.08 20.51 4.22
N GLY A 164 -17.83 20.57 3.78
CA GLY A 164 -17.34 19.79 2.65
C GLY A 164 -17.11 18.32 2.99
N ARG A 165 -16.83 17.51 1.97
CA ARG A 165 -16.63 16.07 2.08
C ARG A 165 -15.18 15.67 1.77
N LEU A 166 -14.66 14.72 2.53
CA LEU A 166 -13.37 14.09 2.28
C LEU A 166 -13.56 12.79 1.51
N ILE A 167 -13.14 12.79 0.25
CA ILE A 167 -13.21 11.63 -0.63
C ILE A 167 -11.80 11.01 -0.72
N CYS A 168 -11.62 9.84 -0.13
CA CYS A 168 -10.35 9.11 -0.19
C CYS A 168 -10.18 8.43 -1.54
N THR A 169 -8.99 8.51 -2.12
CA THR A 169 -8.56 7.66 -3.23
C THR A 169 -7.66 6.55 -2.68
N GLY A 170 -8.17 5.32 -2.73
CA GLY A 170 -7.53 4.13 -2.20
C GLY A 170 -7.76 3.89 -0.71
N THR A 171 -7.77 2.61 -0.36
CA THR A 171 -7.88 2.16 1.04
C THR A 171 -6.69 2.60 1.89
N THR A 172 -5.54 2.85 1.28
CA THR A 172 -4.35 3.47 1.90
C THR A 172 -4.66 4.84 2.47
N SER A 173 -5.27 5.74 1.68
CA SER A 173 -5.67 7.07 2.15
C SER A 173 -6.70 6.99 3.26
N CYS A 174 -7.71 6.14 3.09
CA CYS A 174 -8.73 5.88 4.11
C CYS A 174 -8.09 5.45 5.44
N ARG A 175 -7.26 4.42 5.44
CA ARG A 175 -6.61 3.90 6.65
C ARG A 175 -5.73 4.96 7.32
N SER A 176 -5.02 5.78 6.56
CA SER A 176 -4.17 6.84 7.10
C SER A 176 -4.98 7.92 7.82
N ILE A 177 -6.04 8.44 7.20
CA ILE A 177 -6.82 9.50 7.83
C ILE A 177 -7.65 8.98 9.01
N GLU A 178 -8.23 7.78 8.91
CA GLU A 178 -8.99 7.18 10.00
C GLU A 178 -8.09 6.83 11.21
N SER A 179 -6.82 6.45 10.97
CA SER A 179 -5.84 6.23 12.04
C SER A 179 -5.42 7.51 12.74
N ALA A 180 -5.39 8.63 12.01
CA ALA A 180 -4.99 9.92 12.55
C ALA A 180 -6.15 10.68 13.19
N ALA A 181 -7.38 10.46 12.73
CA ALA A 181 -8.57 11.21 13.12
C ALA A 181 -8.86 11.10 14.62
N GLU A 182 -9.13 12.23 15.24
CA GLU A 182 -9.61 12.33 16.61
C GLU A 182 -11.11 11.98 16.69
N GLU A 183 -11.64 11.89 17.90
CA GLU A 183 -13.04 11.47 18.11
C GLU A 183 -14.05 12.45 17.49
N ASP A 184 -13.70 13.73 17.43
CA ASP A 184 -14.49 14.80 16.80
C ASP A 184 -14.37 14.85 15.28
N GLY A 185 -13.55 13.96 14.68
CA GLY A 185 -13.29 13.90 13.25
C GLY A 185 -12.20 14.84 12.75
N ARG A 186 -11.53 15.58 13.64
CA ARG A 186 -10.37 16.41 13.30
C ARG A 186 -9.17 15.55 12.92
N ILE A 187 -8.46 15.94 11.89
CA ILE A 187 -7.27 15.25 11.40
C ILE A 187 -6.03 16.07 11.77
N PRO A 188 -5.25 15.68 12.79
CA PRO A 188 -4.02 16.37 13.13
C PRO A 188 -2.90 16.09 12.11
N ALA A 189 -1.98 17.04 11.95
CA ALA A 189 -0.69 16.77 11.34
C ALA A 189 0.03 15.71 12.18
N ARG A 190 0.32 14.57 11.60
CA ARG A 190 0.87 13.44 12.34
C ARG A 190 1.66 12.51 11.43
N SER A 191 2.67 11.89 12.00
CA SER A 191 3.31 10.70 11.46
C SER A 191 3.36 9.61 12.52
N GLY A 192 3.27 8.36 12.11
CA GLY A 192 3.25 7.24 13.03
C GLY A 192 3.02 5.92 12.32
N TRP A 193 2.83 4.90 13.12
CA TRP A 193 2.53 3.57 12.63
C TRP A 193 1.05 3.26 12.83
N THR A 194 0.45 2.55 11.89
CA THR A 194 -0.94 2.10 11.96
C THR A 194 -1.07 0.63 11.61
N ASP A 195 -1.81 -0.06 12.42
CA ASP A 195 -2.29 -1.43 12.21
C ASP A 195 -3.82 -1.48 12.17
N ILE A 196 -4.45 -0.33 11.85
CA ILE A 196 -5.90 -0.21 11.85
C ILE A 196 -6.55 -1.28 10.98
N PHE A 197 -7.46 -2.04 11.58
CA PHE A 197 -8.30 -3.02 10.92
C PHE A 197 -9.74 -2.53 10.87
N ILE A 198 -10.20 -2.18 9.67
CA ILE A 198 -11.55 -1.67 9.44
C ILE A 198 -12.41 -2.81 8.90
N TYR A 199 -13.46 -3.16 9.64
CA TYR A 199 -14.43 -4.22 9.31
C TYR A 199 -15.85 -3.79 9.72
N PRO A 200 -16.91 -4.49 9.31
CA PRO A 200 -18.28 -4.12 9.63
C PRO A 200 -18.50 -3.86 11.13
N GLY A 201 -19.10 -2.71 11.45
CA GLY A 201 -19.21 -2.17 12.80
C GLY A 201 -18.24 -1.03 13.11
N TYR A 202 -17.21 -0.81 12.27
CA TYR A 202 -16.31 0.34 12.41
C TYR A 202 -17.07 1.66 12.17
N ARG A 203 -16.83 2.65 13.02
CA ARG A 203 -17.38 4.00 12.88
C ARG A 203 -16.34 4.92 12.24
N PHE A 204 -16.58 5.29 10.99
CA PHE A 204 -15.73 6.27 10.29
C PHE A 204 -15.84 7.64 10.94
N ARG A 205 -14.72 8.33 11.12
CA ARG A 205 -14.60 9.62 11.79
C ARG A 205 -14.34 10.76 10.81
N ALA A 206 -13.58 10.49 9.78
CA ALA A 206 -13.06 11.52 8.88
C ALA A 206 -13.53 11.35 7.43
N MET A 207 -13.54 10.14 6.89
CA MET A 207 -13.84 9.86 5.50
C MET A 207 -15.34 9.95 5.19
N ASP A 208 -15.70 10.66 4.12
CA ASP A 208 -17.08 10.80 3.64
C ASP A 208 -17.35 10.06 2.32
N GLY A 209 -16.29 9.58 1.66
CA GLY A 209 -16.39 8.81 0.42
C GLY A 209 -15.10 8.09 0.07
N LEU A 210 -15.20 7.05 -0.74
CA LEU A 210 -14.06 6.23 -1.12
C LEU A 210 -14.10 5.88 -2.61
N ILE A 211 -13.03 6.19 -3.32
CA ILE A 211 -12.75 5.71 -4.67
C ILE A 211 -11.74 4.57 -4.52
N THR A 212 -12.12 3.35 -4.91
CA THR A 212 -11.24 2.19 -4.76
C THR A 212 -11.50 1.16 -5.87
N ASN A 213 -10.65 0.14 -5.94
CA ASN A 213 -10.78 -0.97 -6.88
C ASN A 213 -11.76 -2.03 -6.33
N PHE A 214 -12.19 -2.95 -7.19
CA PHE A 214 -12.75 -4.22 -6.72
C PHE A 214 -11.63 -5.08 -6.13
N HIS A 215 -11.88 -5.63 -4.96
CA HIS A 215 -10.88 -6.36 -4.16
C HIS A 215 -11.07 -7.87 -4.24
N LEU A 216 -10.02 -8.63 -3.88
CA LEU A 216 -10.06 -10.09 -3.81
C LEU A 216 -11.08 -10.57 -2.77
N PRO A 217 -11.75 -11.70 -3.04
CA PRO A 217 -12.52 -12.41 -2.01
C PRO A 217 -11.65 -12.69 -0.78
N GLU A 218 -12.28 -12.79 0.38
CA GLU A 218 -11.63 -13.13 1.66
C GLU A 218 -10.49 -12.17 2.06
N SER A 219 -10.52 -10.94 1.55
CA SER A 219 -9.54 -9.91 1.89
C SER A 219 -10.07 -8.91 2.92
N THR A 220 -9.15 -8.36 3.72
CA THR A 220 -9.45 -7.26 4.65
C THR A 220 -10.04 -6.03 3.96
N LEU A 221 -9.75 -5.87 2.67
CA LEU A 221 -10.23 -4.74 1.88
C LEU A 221 -11.72 -4.87 1.53
N VAL A 222 -12.23 -6.08 1.29
CA VAL A 222 -13.69 -6.31 1.15
C VAL A 222 -14.41 -6.00 2.45
N MET A 223 -13.79 -6.32 3.59
CA MET A 223 -14.33 -5.97 4.91
C MET A 223 -14.40 -4.45 5.11
N LEU A 224 -13.36 -3.71 4.70
CA LEU A 224 -13.32 -2.26 4.79
C LEU A 224 -14.44 -1.60 3.98
N VAL A 225 -14.60 -1.98 2.70
CA VAL A 225 -15.68 -1.40 1.87
C VAL A 225 -17.06 -1.81 2.38
N SER A 226 -17.20 -3.03 2.93
CA SER A 226 -18.43 -3.49 3.58
C SER A 226 -18.75 -2.73 4.87
N ALA A 227 -17.73 -2.33 5.63
CA ALA A 227 -17.89 -1.47 6.80
C ALA A 227 -18.41 -0.09 6.42
N PHE A 228 -17.98 0.44 5.26
CA PHE A 228 -18.38 1.77 4.79
C PHE A 228 -19.76 1.79 4.16
N ALA A 229 -20.03 0.91 3.22
CA ALA A 229 -21.26 0.95 2.41
C ALA A 229 -22.33 -0.08 2.80
N GLY A 230 -22.04 -0.93 3.79
CA GLY A 230 -22.88 -2.06 4.16
C GLY A 230 -22.56 -3.32 3.36
N ARG A 231 -22.54 -4.46 4.06
CA ARG A 231 -22.15 -5.77 3.50
C ARG A 231 -23.02 -6.17 2.31
N GLU A 232 -24.33 -6.03 2.43
CA GLU A 232 -25.29 -6.46 1.40
C GLU A 232 -25.10 -5.66 0.12
N HIS A 233 -25.06 -4.33 0.19
CA HIS A 233 -24.81 -3.46 -0.96
C HIS A 233 -23.48 -3.77 -1.67
N ILE A 234 -22.43 -4.04 -0.89
CA ILE A 234 -21.13 -4.39 -1.47
C ILE A 234 -21.20 -5.74 -2.19
N LEU A 235 -21.85 -6.76 -1.60
CA LEU A 235 -21.98 -8.07 -2.26
C LEU A 235 -22.84 -7.97 -3.54
N GLU A 236 -23.90 -7.18 -3.55
CA GLU A 236 -24.71 -6.90 -4.74
C GLU A 236 -23.89 -6.19 -5.83
N ALA A 237 -23.13 -5.15 -5.45
CA ALA A 237 -22.25 -4.44 -6.38
C ALA A 237 -21.17 -5.36 -6.98
N TYR A 238 -20.62 -6.27 -6.18
CA TYR A 238 -19.64 -7.24 -6.67
C TYR A 238 -20.28 -8.29 -7.57
N ALA A 239 -21.48 -8.76 -7.27
CA ALA A 239 -22.23 -9.66 -8.15
C ALA A 239 -22.52 -9.01 -9.51
N GLU A 240 -22.93 -7.74 -9.49
CA GLU A 240 -23.14 -6.93 -10.69
C GLU A 240 -21.82 -6.80 -11.48
N ALA A 241 -20.73 -6.44 -10.81
CA ALA A 241 -19.43 -6.28 -11.45
C ALA A 241 -18.95 -7.58 -12.13
N VAL A 242 -19.19 -8.74 -11.52
CA VAL A 242 -18.89 -10.05 -12.12
C VAL A 242 -19.79 -10.29 -13.36
N ARG A 243 -21.09 -9.99 -13.26
CA ARG A 243 -22.05 -10.16 -14.38
C ARG A 243 -21.68 -9.29 -15.57
N GLU A 244 -21.30 -8.04 -15.31
CA GLU A 244 -20.89 -7.05 -16.32
C GLU A 244 -19.42 -7.17 -16.72
N ARG A 245 -18.69 -8.21 -16.22
CA ARG A 245 -17.29 -8.49 -16.52
C ARG A 245 -16.34 -7.33 -16.25
N TYR A 246 -16.59 -6.59 -15.17
CA TYR A 246 -15.66 -5.60 -14.71
C TYR A 246 -14.32 -6.24 -14.36
N ARG A 247 -13.24 -5.49 -14.60
CA ARG A 247 -11.90 -5.91 -14.18
C ARG A 247 -11.76 -5.74 -12.68
N PHE A 248 -11.28 -6.78 -12.01
CA PHE A 248 -10.93 -6.76 -10.60
C PHE A 248 -9.46 -6.39 -10.42
N PHE A 249 -9.13 -5.79 -9.29
CA PHE A 249 -7.83 -5.23 -8.92
C PHE A 249 -7.41 -4.09 -9.86
N SER A 250 -6.15 -4.06 -10.20
CA SER A 250 -5.57 -3.03 -11.08
C SER A 250 -4.78 -3.63 -12.23
#